data_ae4e9efaa20d2473de6ef655fe448aa8
#
_entry.id   ae4e9efaa20d2473de6ef655fe448aa8
#
_cell.length_a   1.000
_cell.length_b   1.000
_cell.length_c   1.000
_cell.angle_alpha   90.00
_cell.angle_beta   90.00
_cell.angle_gamma   90.00
#
_symmetry.space_group_name_H-M   'P 1'
#
loop_
_entity.id
_entity.type
_entity.pdbx_description
1 polymer ?
#
loop_
_entity_poly.entity_id
_entity_poly.type
_entity_poly.pdbx_seq_one_letter_code
_entity_poly.pdbx_strand_id
1 'polypeptide(L)'
;MQINIREARREDCVSLLELVRELAVYERAPHEVTVTLKEFEEAGFGEKPVWKAFVAEVNGKVRGFALYYVRYSTWKGCRLYLEDFIVTEEMRGKGIGKLLFEAVVKEAKEKDFNGISWQVLDWNEPAIKFY
;
A
#
# COMPACT_ATOMS: atom_id res chain seq x y z
N MET A 1 -17.03 2.88 14.59
CA MET A 1 -16.00 2.11 13.89
C MET A 1 -14.63 2.64 14.32
N GLN A 2 -13.80 1.74 14.83
CA GLN A 2 -12.49 2.12 15.33
C GLN A 2 -11.42 1.82 14.26
N ILE A 3 -10.78 2.87 13.77
CA ILE A 3 -9.76 2.77 12.73
C ILE A 3 -8.41 3.13 13.33
N ASN A 4 -7.43 2.26 13.17
CA ASN A 4 -6.06 2.49 13.61
C ASN A 4 -5.11 2.38 12.43
N ILE A 5 -4.35 3.45 12.17
CA ILE A 5 -3.31 3.46 11.12
C ILE A 5 -1.97 3.27 11.80
N ARG A 6 -1.24 2.25 11.38
CA ARG A 6 0.07 1.92 11.97
C ARG A 6 1.00 1.32 10.93
N GLU A 7 2.27 1.22 11.25
CA GLU A 7 3.22 0.53 10.38
C GLU A 7 2.92 -0.97 10.35
N ALA A 8 3.14 -1.58 9.20
CA ALA A 8 2.96 -3.01 9.02
C ALA A 8 3.99 -3.79 9.81
N ARG A 9 3.62 -5.00 10.23
CA ARG A 9 4.49 -5.97 10.89
C ARG A 9 4.56 -7.22 10.01
N ARG A 10 5.55 -8.08 10.26
CA ARG A 10 5.70 -9.32 9.48
C ARG A 10 4.41 -10.15 9.48
N GLU A 11 3.73 -10.26 10.61
CA GLU A 11 2.50 -11.04 10.73
C GLU A 11 1.33 -10.47 9.93
N ASP A 12 1.42 -9.23 9.49
CA ASP A 12 0.38 -8.64 8.64
C ASP A 12 0.47 -9.13 7.20
N CYS A 13 1.60 -9.70 6.80
CA CYS A 13 1.83 -10.04 5.40
C CYS A 13 0.78 -10.98 4.80
N VAL A 14 0.23 -11.89 5.58
CA VAL A 14 -0.86 -12.76 5.11
C VAL A 14 -2.04 -11.91 4.64
N SER A 15 -2.47 -10.96 5.47
CA SER A 15 -3.60 -10.09 5.16
C SER A 15 -3.28 -9.18 3.98
N LEU A 16 -2.05 -8.65 3.91
CA LEU A 16 -1.65 -7.77 2.82
C LEU A 16 -1.68 -8.52 1.49
N LEU A 17 -1.15 -9.74 1.45
CA LEU A 17 -1.12 -10.52 0.22
C LEU A 17 -2.52 -10.91 -0.22
N GLU A 18 -3.43 -11.16 0.73
CA GLU A 18 -4.84 -11.40 0.40
C GLU A 18 -5.47 -10.18 -0.28
N LEU A 19 -5.17 -8.98 0.23
CA LEU A 19 -5.67 -7.75 -0.37
C LEU A 19 -5.07 -7.51 -1.76
N VAL A 20 -3.80 -7.83 -1.95
CA VAL A 20 -3.15 -7.76 -3.27
C VAL A 20 -3.87 -8.65 -4.27
N ARG A 21 -4.21 -9.88 -3.84
CA ARG A 21 -4.93 -10.81 -4.70
C ARG A 21 -6.34 -10.34 -5.00
N GLU A 22 -7.01 -9.72 -4.02
CA GLU A 22 -8.33 -9.12 -4.24
C GLU A 22 -8.24 -8.03 -5.32
N LEU A 23 -7.24 -7.16 -5.22
CA LEU A 23 -7.03 -6.11 -6.22
C LEU A 23 -6.74 -6.70 -7.59
N ALA A 24 -5.92 -7.76 -7.65
CA ALA A 24 -5.58 -8.41 -8.93
C ALA A 24 -6.82 -8.96 -9.62
N VAL A 25 -7.74 -9.54 -8.85
CA VAL A 25 -9.03 -10.01 -9.40
C VAL A 25 -9.82 -8.82 -9.95
N TYR A 26 -9.89 -7.74 -9.18
CA TYR A 26 -10.59 -6.51 -9.60
C TYR A 26 -9.97 -5.95 -10.88
N GLU A 27 -8.65 -5.99 -11.00
CA GLU A 27 -7.93 -5.49 -12.16
C GLU A 27 -7.83 -6.52 -13.30
N ARG A 28 -8.55 -7.65 -13.19
CA ARG A 28 -8.64 -8.68 -14.22
C ARG A 28 -7.32 -9.37 -14.53
N ALA A 29 -6.43 -9.44 -13.54
CA ALA A 29 -5.10 -10.02 -13.73
C ALA A 29 -4.70 -10.93 -12.55
N PRO A 30 -5.60 -11.84 -12.08
CA PRO A 30 -5.31 -12.64 -10.88
C PRO A 30 -4.11 -13.56 -11.05
N HIS A 31 -3.84 -14.03 -12.28
CA HIS A 31 -2.73 -14.94 -12.53
C HIS A 31 -1.38 -14.25 -12.60
N GLU A 32 -1.34 -12.92 -12.54
CA GLU A 32 -0.08 -12.18 -12.50
C GLU A 32 0.52 -12.11 -11.10
N VAL A 33 -0.24 -12.46 -10.06
CA VAL A 33 0.28 -12.49 -8.70
C VAL A 33 0.96 -13.83 -8.47
N THR A 34 2.26 -13.85 -8.66
CA THR A 34 3.07 -15.07 -8.54
C THR A 34 3.98 -15.07 -7.32
N VAL A 35 4.05 -13.95 -6.61
CA VAL A 35 4.88 -13.84 -5.40
C VAL A 35 4.33 -14.77 -4.32
N THR A 36 5.24 -15.47 -3.62
CA THR A 36 4.84 -16.31 -2.50
C THR A 36 4.82 -15.48 -1.21
N LEU A 37 4.12 -15.98 -0.20
CA LEU A 37 4.09 -15.33 1.11
C LEU A 37 5.51 -15.17 1.66
N LYS A 38 6.35 -16.19 1.51
CA LYS A 38 7.73 -16.14 1.99
C LYS A 38 8.52 -15.03 1.31
N GLU A 39 8.42 -14.93 -0.02
CA GLU A 39 9.09 -13.87 -0.77
C GLU A 39 8.61 -12.49 -0.34
N PHE A 40 7.30 -12.37 -0.15
CA PHE A 40 6.69 -11.11 0.26
C PHE A 40 7.19 -10.67 1.64
N GLU A 41 7.21 -11.60 2.60
CA GLU A 41 7.71 -11.32 3.96
C GLU A 41 9.19 -10.93 3.96
N GLU A 42 10.01 -11.66 3.21
CA GLU A 42 11.45 -11.37 3.16
C GLU A 42 11.72 -10.01 2.54
N ALA A 43 10.95 -9.64 1.53
CA ALA A 43 11.11 -8.34 0.88
C ALA A 43 10.77 -7.16 1.81
N GLY A 44 9.89 -7.37 2.78
CA GLY A 44 9.50 -6.31 3.72
C GLY A 44 10.22 -6.37 5.05
N PHE A 45 10.53 -7.56 5.53
CA PHE A 45 11.02 -7.76 6.90
C PHE A 45 12.26 -8.64 7.01
N GLY A 46 12.90 -8.98 5.89
CA GLY A 46 14.14 -9.73 5.87
C GLY A 46 15.34 -8.82 6.10
N GLU A 47 16.54 -9.34 5.81
CA GLU A 47 17.78 -8.60 6.02
C GLU A 47 17.92 -7.35 5.16
N LYS A 48 17.38 -7.39 3.95
CA LYS A 48 17.47 -6.26 3.01
C LYS A 48 16.06 -5.87 2.55
N PRO A 49 15.31 -5.21 3.41
CA PRO A 49 13.94 -4.86 3.05
C PRO A 49 13.89 -3.88 1.88
N VAL A 50 12.97 -4.12 0.96
CA VAL A 50 12.79 -3.28 -0.23
C VAL A 50 11.47 -2.52 -0.22
N TRP A 51 10.58 -2.80 0.72
CA TRP A 51 9.33 -2.05 0.85
C TRP A 51 8.98 -1.80 2.31
N LYS A 52 8.12 -0.81 2.52
CA LYS A 52 7.49 -0.52 3.81
C LYS A 52 6.01 -0.32 3.56
N ALA A 53 5.21 -0.41 4.62
CA ALA A 53 3.77 -0.24 4.48
C ALA A 53 3.14 0.31 5.74
N PHE A 54 2.03 1.03 5.56
CA PHE A 54 1.10 1.37 6.63
C PHE A 54 -0.13 0.50 6.44
N VAL A 55 -0.69 0.04 7.54
CA VAL A 55 -1.93 -0.73 7.52
C VAL A 55 -3.04 0.02 8.23
N ALA A 56 -4.25 -0.21 7.78
CA ALA A 56 -5.46 0.29 8.45
C ALA A 56 -6.16 -0.87 9.11
N GLU A 57 -6.14 -0.89 10.45
CA GLU A 57 -6.92 -1.84 11.22
C GLU A 57 -8.29 -1.26 11.51
N VAL A 58 -9.31 -2.02 11.25
CA VAL A 58 -10.68 -1.66 11.59
C VAL A 58 -11.21 -2.72 12.55
N ASN A 59 -11.45 -2.31 13.79
CA ASN A 59 -11.89 -3.22 14.84
C ASN A 59 -10.96 -4.43 14.99
N GLY A 60 -9.65 -4.18 14.92
CA GLY A 60 -8.62 -5.20 15.11
C GLY A 60 -8.28 -6.04 13.89
N LYS A 61 -8.87 -5.76 12.73
CA LYS A 61 -8.62 -6.53 11.51
C LYS A 61 -8.07 -5.61 10.42
N VAL A 62 -7.02 -6.05 9.70
CA VAL A 62 -6.44 -5.27 8.60
C VAL A 62 -7.44 -5.22 7.44
N ARG A 63 -7.84 -4.02 7.06
CA ARG A 63 -8.82 -3.77 6.00
C ARG A 63 -8.28 -2.92 4.86
N GLY A 64 -7.05 -2.45 4.99
CA GLY A 64 -6.42 -1.69 3.92
C GLY A 64 -4.96 -1.48 4.22
N PHE A 65 -4.21 -1.09 3.19
CA PHE A 65 -2.79 -0.78 3.38
C PHE A 65 -2.27 0.11 2.26
N ALA A 66 -1.14 0.76 2.54
CA ALA A 66 -0.39 1.54 1.58
C ALA A 66 1.05 1.02 1.63
N LEU A 67 1.52 0.44 0.55
CA LEU A 67 2.86 -0.13 0.45
C LEU A 67 3.71 0.72 -0.47
N TYR A 68 4.89 1.11 -0.01
CA TYR A 68 5.75 2.00 -0.76
C TYR A 68 7.21 1.60 -0.66
N TYR A 69 8.01 2.16 -1.55
CA TYR A 69 9.47 2.06 -1.51
C TYR A 69 10.08 3.33 -2.07
N VAL A 70 11.39 3.50 -1.86
CA VAL A 70 12.09 4.67 -2.35
C VAL A 70 12.47 4.45 -3.82
N ARG A 71 12.03 5.37 -4.68
CA ARG A 71 12.40 5.37 -6.09
C ARG A 71 13.36 6.54 -6.31
N TYR A 72 14.49 6.27 -6.95
CA TYR A 72 15.45 7.33 -7.23
C TYR A 72 15.26 7.88 -8.64
N SER A 73 15.12 9.20 -8.73
CA SER A 73 15.08 9.90 -10.01
C SER A 73 16.37 10.68 -10.15
N THR A 74 17.08 10.51 -11.28
CA THR A 74 18.30 11.26 -11.53
C THR A 74 18.03 12.76 -11.69
N TRP A 75 16.78 13.11 -11.97
CA TRP A 75 16.38 14.53 -12.12
C TRP A 75 15.89 15.14 -10.82
N LYS A 76 15.23 14.34 -9.98
CA LYS A 76 14.51 14.86 -8.80
C LYS A 76 14.95 14.25 -7.47
N GLY A 77 15.86 13.27 -7.50
CA GLY A 77 16.34 12.62 -6.27
C GLY A 77 15.39 11.54 -5.76
N CYS A 78 15.40 11.30 -4.46
CA CYS A 78 14.60 10.25 -3.83
C CYS A 78 13.14 10.64 -3.75
N ARG A 79 12.28 9.71 -4.21
CA ARG A 79 10.84 9.89 -4.18
C ARG A 79 10.20 8.68 -3.50
N LEU A 80 9.13 8.90 -2.78
CA LEU A 80 8.32 7.82 -2.25
C LEU A 80 7.46 7.31 -3.41
N TYR A 81 7.61 6.03 -3.75
CA TYR A 81 6.78 5.42 -4.79
C TYR A 81 5.76 4.50 -4.14
N LEU A 82 4.49 4.83 -4.34
CA LEU A 82 3.37 4.09 -3.77
C LEU A 82 3.00 2.97 -4.73
N GLU A 83 3.42 1.74 -4.40
CA GLU A 83 3.19 0.57 -5.24
C GLU A 83 1.75 0.09 -5.16
N ASP A 84 1.25 -0.05 -3.92
CA ASP A 84 -0.11 -0.50 -3.67
C ASP A 84 -0.79 0.41 -2.68
N PHE A 85 -2.06 0.71 -2.97
CA PHE A 85 -2.90 1.52 -2.12
C PHE A 85 -4.29 0.88 -2.18
N ILE A 86 -4.59 0.04 -1.19
CA ILE A 86 -5.75 -0.84 -1.25
C ILE A 86 -6.60 -0.70 -0.01
N VAL A 87 -7.90 -0.58 -0.20
CA VAL A 87 -8.90 -0.68 0.87
C VAL A 87 -9.89 -1.74 0.41
N THR A 88 -10.18 -2.71 1.28
CA THR A 88 -11.11 -3.78 0.93
C THR A 88 -12.45 -3.17 0.53
N GLU A 89 -13.13 -3.80 -0.44
CA GLU A 89 -14.35 -3.26 -1.02
C GLU A 89 -15.41 -2.89 0.02
N GLU A 90 -15.59 -3.74 1.03
CA GLU A 90 -16.58 -3.53 2.08
C GLU A 90 -16.33 -2.24 2.88
N MET A 91 -15.09 -1.78 2.94
CA MET A 91 -14.70 -0.64 3.75
C MET A 91 -14.49 0.64 2.94
N ARG A 92 -14.76 0.62 1.65
CA ARG A 92 -14.61 1.83 0.82
C ARG A 92 -15.67 2.85 1.16
N GLY A 93 -15.33 4.12 0.98
CA GLY A 93 -16.24 5.22 1.29
C GLY A 93 -16.36 5.57 2.76
N LYS A 94 -15.51 5.00 3.62
CA LYS A 94 -15.55 5.23 5.07
C LYS A 94 -14.36 6.06 5.59
N GLY A 95 -13.59 6.67 4.68
CA GLY A 95 -12.47 7.53 5.07
C GLY A 95 -11.16 6.82 5.35
N ILE A 96 -11.09 5.50 5.19
CA ILE A 96 -9.87 4.73 5.48
C ILE A 96 -8.74 5.11 4.51
N GLY A 97 -9.07 5.24 3.22
CA GLY A 97 -8.09 5.62 2.21
C GLY A 97 -7.48 6.98 2.50
N LYS A 98 -8.30 7.93 2.94
CA LYS A 98 -7.80 9.27 3.30
C LYS A 98 -6.79 9.19 4.44
N LEU A 99 -7.09 8.41 5.47
CA LEU A 99 -6.20 8.26 6.63
C LEU A 99 -4.88 7.59 6.23
N LEU A 100 -4.94 6.56 5.38
CA LEU A 100 -3.74 5.91 4.86
C LEU A 100 -2.90 6.87 4.04
N PHE A 101 -3.54 7.64 3.17
CA PHE A 101 -2.81 8.60 2.33
C PHE A 101 -2.16 9.69 3.18
N GLU A 102 -2.84 10.17 4.21
CA GLU A 102 -2.27 11.14 5.13
C GLU A 102 -1.02 10.60 5.83
N ALA A 103 -1.02 9.31 6.19
CA ALA A 103 0.15 8.67 6.78
C ALA A 103 1.32 8.62 5.79
N VAL A 104 1.04 8.33 4.52
CA VAL A 104 2.05 8.31 3.47
C VAL A 104 2.64 9.70 3.25
N VAL A 105 1.80 10.73 3.22
CA VAL A 105 2.25 12.13 3.07
C VAL A 105 3.15 12.53 4.23
N LYS A 106 2.76 12.18 5.44
CA LYS A 106 3.55 12.47 6.64
C LYS A 106 4.92 11.80 6.57
N GLU A 107 4.96 10.54 6.16
CA GLU A 107 6.20 9.78 6.02
C GLU A 107 7.12 10.43 4.98
N ALA A 108 6.57 10.85 3.84
CA ALA A 108 7.35 11.50 2.80
C ALA A 108 7.97 12.81 3.30
N LYS A 109 7.22 13.58 4.08
CA LYS A 109 7.72 14.83 4.64
C LYS A 109 8.79 14.60 5.71
N GLU A 110 8.57 13.63 6.60
CA GLU A 110 9.51 13.34 7.69
C GLU A 110 10.85 12.82 7.16
N LYS A 111 10.84 12.11 6.05
CA LYS A 111 12.06 11.54 5.45
C LYS A 111 12.63 12.38 4.32
N ASP A 112 12.11 13.59 4.14
CA ASP A 112 12.57 14.53 3.11
C ASP A 112 12.56 13.96 1.70
N PHE A 113 11.57 13.15 1.38
CA PHE A 113 11.37 12.70 0.00
C PHE A 113 10.88 13.88 -0.85
N ASN A 114 11.33 13.93 -2.10
CA ASN A 114 11.00 15.03 -3.01
C ASN A 114 9.61 14.95 -3.62
N GLY A 115 8.85 13.94 -3.27
CA GLY A 115 7.47 13.79 -3.72
C GLY A 115 7.00 12.37 -3.64
N ILE A 116 5.74 12.17 -4.03
CA ILE A 116 5.08 10.87 -4.04
C ILE A 116 4.68 10.57 -5.47
N SER A 117 4.98 9.36 -5.93
CA SER A 117 4.60 8.90 -7.28
C SER A 117 3.81 7.62 -7.18
N TRP A 118 2.92 7.38 -8.14
CA TRP A 118 2.11 6.17 -8.21
C TRP A 118 1.63 5.94 -9.63
N GLN A 119 1.02 4.77 -9.87
CA GLN A 119 0.37 4.44 -11.12
C GLN A 119 -1.05 3.97 -10.85
N VAL A 120 -1.96 4.22 -11.78
CA VAL A 120 -3.33 3.75 -11.71
C VAL A 120 -3.78 3.36 -13.11
N LEU A 121 -4.52 2.25 -13.23
CA LEU A 121 -5.02 1.79 -14.53
C LEU A 121 -6.15 2.71 -15.00
N ASP A 122 -6.20 2.98 -16.31
CA ASP A 122 -7.18 3.87 -16.92
C ASP A 122 -8.61 3.50 -16.58
N TRP A 123 -8.93 2.21 -16.56
CA TRP A 123 -10.29 1.74 -16.32
C TRP A 123 -10.64 1.63 -14.83
N ASN A 124 -9.68 1.86 -13.93
CA ASN A 124 -9.91 1.81 -12.48
C ASN A 124 -10.39 3.20 -12.01
N GLU A 125 -11.58 3.55 -12.42
CA GLU A 125 -12.15 4.88 -12.17
C GLU A 125 -12.25 5.26 -10.69
N PRO A 126 -12.64 4.37 -9.77
CA PRO A 126 -12.68 4.73 -8.35
C PRO A 126 -11.32 5.18 -7.82
N ALA A 127 -10.23 4.51 -8.23
CA ALA A 127 -8.89 4.89 -7.80
C ALA A 127 -8.47 6.22 -8.42
N ILE A 128 -8.80 6.44 -9.71
CA ILE A 128 -8.49 7.68 -10.41
C ILE A 128 -9.17 8.86 -9.71
N LYS A 129 -10.42 8.70 -9.34
CA LYS A 129 -11.17 9.76 -8.66
C LYS A 129 -10.62 10.07 -7.27
N PHE A 130 -10.07 9.05 -6.58
CA PHE A 130 -9.46 9.26 -5.28
C PHE A 130 -8.21 10.14 -5.37
N TYR A 131 -7.37 9.84 -6.34
CA TYR A 131 -6.14 10.60 -6.55
C TYR A 131 -6.40 11.97 -7.16
#